data_3c262b17a0cd59b1a0a6db3db8c5a202
#
_entry.id   3c262b17a0cd59b1a0a6db3db8c5a202
#
_cell.length_a   1.000
_cell.length_b   1.000
_cell.length_c   1.000
_cell.angle_alpha   90.00
_cell.angle_beta   90.00
_cell.angle_gamma   90.00
#
_symmetry.space_group_name_H-M   'P 1'
#
loop_
_entity.id
_entity.type
_entity.pdbx_description
1 polymer ?
#
loop_
_entity_poly.entity_id
_entity_poly.type
_entity_poly.pdbx_seq_one_letter_code
_entity_poly.pdbx_strand_id
1 'polypeptide(L)'
;MKYARLRVHHDPERRHPMHSFEMHHDDIERATLLHWNTVLDGTNAMVFRIRGDPEPFRAKLDARAATVAYALTDPVDGVFYCCVRDRATDADRRYIDAFARGTLVVVPPVAFEPDGTTRVTLVGTPADIDAAVEALPAGMRATVESVGPYRRRAGPSGPRLTDRQREAVAAAVDCGYYDSPREGTVADVAAALDVAPGTAAEHLRKAEATLMRRAVGGATDA
;
A
#
# COMPACT_ATOMS: atom_id res chain seq x y z
N MET A 1 5.92 -9.81 16.43
CA MET A 1 6.02 -8.86 15.31
C MET A 1 4.63 -8.34 15.00
N LYS A 2 4.46 -7.03 14.89
CA LYS A 2 3.19 -6.36 14.56
C LYS A 2 3.35 -5.52 13.30
N TYR A 3 2.24 -5.15 12.71
CA TYR A 3 2.18 -4.07 11.73
C TYR A 3 1.44 -2.86 12.32
N ALA A 4 1.79 -1.69 11.85
CA ALA A 4 1.05 -0.46 12.05
C ALA A 4 0.86 0.23 10.69
N ARG A 5 -0.36 0.66 10.37
CA ARG A 5 -0.64 1.57 9.26
C ARG A 5 -0.72 2.97 9.80
N LEU A 6 0.06 3.82 9.20
CA LEU A 6 0.13 5.22 9.60
C LEU A 6 -0.30 6.11 8.44
N ARG A 7 -1.00 7.17 8.78
CA ARG A 7 -1.16 8.35 7.96
C ARG A 7 -0.20 9.40 8.48
N VAL A 8 0.80 9.74 7.68
CA VAL A 8 1.81 10.74 8.02
C VAL A 8 1.42 12.07 7.40
N HIS A 9 1.28 13.07 8.24
CA HIS A 9 1.02 14.46 7.87
C HIS A 9 2.35 15.20 7.76
N HIS A 10 2.51 16.00 6.72
CA HIS A 10 3.72 16.77 6.45
C HIS A 10 3.41 18.26 6.45
N ASP A 11 4.22 19.04 7.14
CA ASP A 11 4.17 20.48 6.97
C ASP A 11 4.50 20.83 5.50
N PRO A 12 3.77 21.75 4.86
CA PRO A 12 3.93 22.06 3.44
C PRO A 12 5.37 22.38 3.03
N GLU A 13 6.10 23.12 3.87
CA GLU A 13 7.48 23.54 3.61
C GLU A 13 8.51 22.39 3.72
N ARG A 14 8.12 21.27 4.34
CA ARG A 14 9.00 20.10 4.59
C ARG A 14 8.61 18.89 3.74
N ARG A 15 7.55 19.02 2.96
CA ARG A 15 7.10 17.95 2.06
C ARG A 15 8.12 17.72 0.96
N HIS A 16 8.25 16.46 0.54
CA HIS A 16 9.12 16.13 -0.58
C HIS A 16 8.66 16.88 -1.86
N PRO A 17 9.59 17.46 -2.65
CA PRO A 17 9.23 18.26 -3.82
C PRO A 17 8.37 17.52 -4.86
N MET A 18 8.56 16.21 -5.03
CA MET A 18 7.74 15.40 -5.93
C MET A 18 6.31 15.24 -5.40
N HIS A 19 6.13 15.01 -4.10
CA HIS A 19 4.81 14.93 -3.49
C HIS A 19 4.07 16.29 -3.56
N SER A 20 4.79 17.39 -3.36
CA SER A 20 4.22 18.73 -3.56
C SER A 20 3.83 18.98 -5.02
N PHE A 21 4.61 18.49 -5.97
CA PHE A 21 4.27 18.56 -7.39
C PHE A 21 3.00 17.78 -7.71
N GLU A 22 2.93 16.52 -7.27
CA GLU A 22 1.77 15.64 -7.49
C GLU A 22 0.47 16.22 -6.94
N MET A 23 0.52 16.89 -5.79
CA MET A 23 -0.65 17.54 -5.18
C MET A 23 -1.17 18.76 -5.94
N HIS A 24 -0.31 19.47 -6.67
CA HIS A 24 -0.65 20.73 -7.31
C HIS A 24 -0.75 20.63 -8.84
N HIS A 25 -0.68 19.40 -9.37
CA HIS A 25 -0.78 19.16 -10.80
C HIS A 25 -2.07 18.41 -11.12
N ASP A 26 -2.99 19.08 -11.82
CA ASP A 26 -4.33 18.53 -12.10
C ASP A 26 -4.31 17.23 -12.91
N ASP A 27 -3.23 17.01 -13.71
CA ASP A 27 -3.07 15.81 -14.53
C ASP A 27 -2.44 14.63 -13.76
N ILE A 28 -2.12 14.78 -12.48
CA ILE A 28 -1.60 13.71 -11.62
C ILE A 28 -2.57 13.44 -10.47
N GLU A 29 -3.28 12.33 -10.54
CA GLU A 29 -4.29 11.99 -9.52
C GLU A 29 -3.67 11.36 -8.27
N ARG A 30 -2.68 10.48 -8.46
CA ARG A 30 -2.05 9.73 -7.37
C ARG A 30 -0.73 9.11 -7.79
N ALA A 31 0.24 9.13 -6.87
CA ALA A 31 1.45 8.33 -6.96
C ALA A 31 1.54 7.33 -5.80
N THR A 32 2.10 6.18 -6.10
CA THR A 32 2.30 5.09 -5.14
C THR A 32 3.69 4.51 -5.33
N LEU A 33 4.52 4.54 -4.29
CA LEU A 33 5.81 3.89 -4.28
C LEU A 33 5.62 2.39 -4.04
N LEU A 34 5.99 1.58 -5.02
CA LEU A 34 5.86 0.13 -4.98
C LEU A 34 7.10 -0.56 -4.42
N HIS A 35 8.28 -0.04 -4.78
CA HIS A 35 9.56 -0.59 -4.36
C HIS A 35 10.61 0.51 -4.27
N TRP A 36 11.57 0.34 -3.36
CA TRP A 36 12.79 1.14 -3.34
C TRP A 36 13.97 0.31 -2.88
N ASN A 37 15.16 0.69 -3.37
CA ASN A 37 16.44 0.17 -2.91
C ASN A 37 17.38 1.36 -2.71
N THR A 38 18.10 1.37 -1.58
CA THR A 38 19.23 2.25 -1.39
C THR A 38 20.46 1.59 -2.00
N VAL A 39 21.12 2.28 -2.92
CA VAL A 39 22.34 1.80 -3.59
C VAL A 39 23.56 2.34 -2.84
N LEU A 40 24.63 1.54 -2.78
CA LEU A 40 25.86 1.89 -2.02
C LEU A 40 26.56 3.17 -2.52
N ASP A 41 26.24 3.65 -3.69
CA ASP A 41 26.80 4.89 -4.28
C ASP A 41 26.06 6.17 -3.85
N GLY A 42 25.17 6.09 -2.88
CA GLY A 42 24.40 7.23 -2.39
C GLY A 42 23.20 7.59 -3.26
N THR A 43 22.77 6.69 -4.15
CA THR A 43 21.54 6.83 -4.91
C THR A 43 20.45 5.92 -4.36
N ASN A 44 19.20 6.27 -4.63
CA ASN A 44 18.02 5.44 -4.40
C ASN A 44 17.42 5.04 -5.76
N ALA A 45 17.09 3.77 -5.91
CA ALA A 45 16.30 3.28 -7.04
C ALA A 45 14.88 3.01 -6.57
N MET A 46 13.90 3.57 -7.26
CA MET A 46 12.50 3.53 -6.84
C MET A 46 11.60 3.16 -8.03
N VAL A 47 10.52 2.45 -7.73
CA VAL A 47 9.46 2.15 -8.72
C VAL A 47 8.16 2.72 -8.19
N PHE A 48 7.57 3.61 -8.98
CA PHE A 48 6.28 4.21 -8.72
C PHE A 48 5.23 3.70 -9.71
N ARG A 49 4.01 3.59 -9.23
CA ARG A 49 2.80 3.54 -10.04
C ARG A 49 2.10 4.88 -9.93
N ILE A 50 1.83 5.51 -11.06
CA ILE A 50 1.23 6.84 -11.13
C ILE A 50 -0.06 6.75 -11.95
N ARG A 51 -1.11 7.39 -11.47
CA ARG A 51 -2.33 7.63 -12.24
C ARG A 51 -2.31 9.08 -12.70
N GLY A 52 -2.41 9.28 -14.03
CA GLY A 52 -2.39 10.61 -14.65
C GLY A 52 -1.67 10.63 -16.00
N ASP A 53 -1.28 11.84 -16.43
CA ASP A 53 -0.50 12.07 -17.65
C ASP A 53 1.00 11.92 -17.35
N PRO A 54 1.76 11.11 -18.13
CA PRO A 54 3.20 10.97 -17.95
C PRO A 54 4.01 12.22 -18.34
N GLU A 55 3.54 13.08 -19.21
CA GLU A 55 4.35 14.19 -19.74
C GLU A 55 4.72 15.25 -18.70
N PRO A 56 3.80 15.73 -17.83
CA PRO A 56 4.17 16.63 -16.75
C PRO A 56 5.13 15.99 -15.75
N PHE A 57 4.97 14.68 -15.50
CA PHE A 57 5.85 13.94 -14.62
C PHE A 57 7.26 13.81 -15.21
N ARG A 58 7.37 13.53 -16.50
CA ARG A 58 8.63 13.52 -17.27
C ARG A 58 9.33 14.87 -17.17
N ALA A 59 8.63 15.95 -17.52
CA ALA A 59 9.19 17.31 -17.44
C ALA A 59 9.71 17.67 -16.05
N LYS A 60 9.01 17.20 -15.00
CA LYS A 60 9.42 17.42 -13.62
C LYS A 60 10.69 16.63 -13.28
N LEU A 61 10.83 15.37 -13.74
CA LEU A 61 12.03 14.57 -13.53
C LEU A 61 13.23 15.16 -14.26
N ASP A 62 13.06 15.64 -15.52
CA ASP A 62 14.11 16.28 -16.31
C ASP A 62 14.64 17.56 -15.66
N ALA A 63 13.76 18.31 -15.02
CA ALA A 63 14.12 19.56 -14.33
C ALA A 63 14.78 19.34 -12.96
N ARG A 64 14.78 18.10 -12.44
CA ARG A 64 15.26 17.80 -11.10
C ARG A 64 16.76 17.44 -11.10
N ALA A 65 17.59 18.24 -10.44
CA ALA A 65 19.03 17.97 -10.32
C ALA A 65 19.39 16.66 -9.57
N ALA A 66 18.48 16.15 -8.74
CA ALA A 66 18.67 14.89 -8.03
C ALA A 66 18.44 13.67 -8.92
N THR A 67 17.68 13.80 -10.00
CA THR A 67 17.39 12.69 -10.92
C THR A 67 18.64 12.32 -11.71
N VAL A 68 19.04 11.06 -11.60
CA VAL A 68 20.20 10.51 -12.32
C VAL A 68 19.77 9.83 -13.61
N ALA A 69 18.69 9.05 -13.55
CA ALA A 69 18.11 8.35 -14.68
C ALA A 69 16.65 7.96 -14.35
N TYR A 70 15.84 7.81 -15.36
CA TYR A 70 14.48 7.27 -15.20
C TYR A 70 14.01 6.57 -16.48
N ALA A 71 12.96 5.75 -16.33
CA ALA A 71 12.18 5.18 -17.41
C ALA A 71 10.71 5.24 -17.06
N LEU A 72 9.87 5.62 -18.02
CA LEU A 72 8.42 5.62 -17.92
C LEU A 72 7.86 4.57 -18.87
N THR A 73 6.81 3.86 -18.46
CA THR A 73 6.02 3.03 -19.37
C THR A 73 4.99 3.87 -20.10
N ASP A 74 4.50 3.38 -21.23
CA ASP A 74 3.31 3.94 -21.86
C ASP A 74 2.10 3.77 -20.93
N PRO A 75 1.19 4.76 -20.87
CA PRO A 75 0.03 4.69 -20.01
C PRO A 75 -0.99 3.68 -20.53
N VAL A 76 -1.52 2.86 -19.59
CA VAL A 76 -2.65 1.97 -19.84
C VAL A 76 -3.75 2.32 -18.84
N ASP A 77 -4.94 2.63 -19.32
CA ASP A 77 -6.09 3.06 -18.51
C ASP A 77 -5.77 4.25 -17.57
N GLY A 78 -4.95 5.19 -18.06
CA GLY A 78 -4.51 6.36 -17.29
C GLY A 78 -3.50 6.03 -16.20
N VAL A 79 -2.87 4.85 -16.23
CA VAL A 79 -1.83 4.44 -15.28
C VAL A 79 -0.53 4.17 -16.01
N PHE A 80 0.56 4.73 -15.50
CA PHE A 80 1.91 4.42 -15.96
C PHE A 80 2.83 4.10 -14.78
N TYR A 81 3.97 3.49 -15.08
CA TYR A 81 5.01 3.20 -14.09
C TYR A 81 6.24 4.04 -14.35
N CYS A 82 6.87 4.47 -13.27
CA CYS A 82 8.13 5.18 -13.30
C CYS A 82 9.18 4.39 -12.51
N CYS A 83 10.25 3.98 -13.19
CA CYS A 83 11.46 3.55 -12.51
C CYS A 83 12.41 4.75 -12.50
N VAL A 84 12.80 5.23 -11.32
CA VAL A 84 13.67 6.40 -11.18
C VAL A 84 14.84 6.08 -10.28
N ARG A 85 16.01 6.59 -10.64
CA ARG A 85 17.22 6.59 -9.83
C ARG A 85 17.58 8.03 -9.49
N ASP A 86 17.52 8.34 -8.20
CA ASP A 86 17.79 9.68 -7.66
C ASP A 86 18.99 9.67 -6.72
N ARG A 87 19.74 10.76 -6.69
CA ARG A 87 20.67 11.02 -5.59
C ARG A 87 19.87 11.27 -4.31
N ALA A 88 20.26 10.59 -3.23
CA ALA A 88 19.62 10.79 -1.93
C ALA A 88 19.81 12.24 -1.47
N THR A 89 18.70 12.95 -1.32
CA THR A 89 18.68 14.31 -0.76
C THR A 89 18.65 14.27 0.78
N ASP A 90 18.87 15.39 1.43
CA ASP A 90 18.71 15.48 2.89
C ASP A 90 17.26 15.25 3.34
N ALA A 91 16.29 15.54 2.48
CA ALA A 91 14.89 15.23 2.72
C ALA A 91 14.66 13.72 2.73
N ASP A 92 15.21 12.99 1.75
CA ASP A 92 15.11 11.53 1.66
C ASP A 92 15.77 10.87 2.88
N ARG A 93 16.97 11.33 3.27
CA ARG A 93 17.68 10.79 4.43
C ARG A 93 16.87 10.95 5.70
N ARG A 94 16.33 12.14 5.96
CA ARG A 94 15.49 12.37 7.15
C ARG A 94 14.26 11.46 7.18
N TYR A 95 13.71 11.17 6.00
CA TYR A 95 12.55 10.26 5.87
C TYR A 95 12.98 8.81 6.16
N ILE A 96 14.06 8.37 5.56
CA ILE A 96 14.62 7.04 5.78
C ILE A 96 15.02 6.86 7.24
N ASP A 97 15.75 7.80 7.82
CA ASP A 97 16.26 7.73 9.20
C ASP A 97 15.13 7.67 10.25
N ALA A 98 13.99 8.29 9.96
CA ALA A 98 12.82 8.22 10.85
C ALA A 98 12.30 6.78 10.98
N PHE A 99 12.41 5.99 9.92
CA PHE A 99 11.86 4.62 9.85
C PHE A 99 12.93 3.51 9.82
N ALA A 100 14.21 3.85 9.67
CA ALA A 100 15.32 2.89 9.67
C ALA A 100 15.87 2.66 11.09
N ARG A 101 15.05 2.14 12.00
CA ARG A 101 15.38 1.93 13.41
C ARG A 101 15.09 0.52 13.88
N GLY A 102 15.98 -0.05 14.68
CA GLY A 102 15.78 -1.35 15.32
C GLY A 102 15.40 -2.45 14.31
N THR A 103 14.27 -3.10 14.58
CA THR A 103 13.70 -4.16 13.70
C THR A 103 12.68 -3.61 12.71
N LEU A 104 12.51 -2.29 12.62
CA LEU A 104 11.46 -1.67 11.83
C LEU A 104 11.71 -1.83 10.32
N VAL A 105 10.69 -2.22 9.62
CA VAL A 105 10.68 -2.30 8.16
C VAL A 105 9.46 -1.55 7.63
N VAL A 106 9.69 -0.65 6.68
CA VAL A 106 8.62 -0.06 5.89
C VAL A 106 8.22 -1.06 4.80
N VAL A 107 6.94 -1.40 4.77
CA VAL A 107 6.40 -2.38 3.81
C VAL A 107 5.61 -1.64 2.74
N PRO A 108 6.05 -1.69 1.48
CA PRO A 108 5.30 -1.12 0.37
C PRO A 108 3.91 -1.77 0.20
N PRO A 109 2.96 -1.08 -0.45
CA PRO A 109 3.11 0.23 -1.09
C PRO A 109 3.08 1.40 -0.10
N VAL A 110 3.77 2.50 -0.45
CA VAL A 110 3.62 3.80 0.21
C VAL A 110 2.81 4.70 -0.71
N ALA A 111 1.63 5.12 -0.26
CA ALA A 111 0.74 5.95 -1.06
C ALA A 111 0.93 7.44 -0.71
N PHE A 112 1.11 8.26 -1.71
CA PHE A 112 1.12 9.71 -1.62
C PHE A 112 -0.29 10.20 -1.94
N GLU A 113 -0.95 10.79 -0.95
CA GLU A 113 -2.35 11.15 -1.07
C GLU A 113 -2.49 12.61 -1.55
N PRO A 114 -3.59 12.92 -2.30
CA PRO A 114 -3.82 14.27 -2.79
C PRO A 114 -3.99 15.34 -1.69
N ASP A 115 -4.34 14.92 -0.48
CA ASP A 115 -4.41 15.81 0.70
C ASP A 115 -3.05 16.14 1.32
N GLY A 116 -1.96 15.66 0.71
CA GLY A 116 -0.59 15.86 1.16
C GLY A 116 -0.16 14.95 2.31
N THR A 117 -0.96 13.98 2.66
CA THR A 117 -0.57 12.93 3.60
C THR A 117 0.11 11.76 2.88
N THR A 118 0.87 10.97 3.63
CA THR A 118 1.46 9.73 3.12
C THR A 118 0.93 8.57 3.93
N ARG A 119 0.44 7.52 3.27
CA ARG A 119 0.09 6.26 3.93
C ARG A 119 1.25 5.30 3.86
N VAL A 120 1.68 4.82 5.03
CA VAL A 120 2.80 3.89 5.17
C VAL A 120 2.43 2.73 6.08
N THR A 121 2.95 1.55 5.79
CA THR A 121 2.85 0.40 6.68
C THR A 121 4.22 0.09 7.27
N LEU A 122 4.28 0.06 8.59
CA LEU A 122 5.45 -0.32 9.36
C LEU A 122 5.27 -1.74 9.90
N VAL A 123 6.34 -2.50 9.92
CA VAL A 123 6.39 -3.84 10.54
C VAL A 123 7.61 -3.91 11.45
N GLY A 124 7.40 -4.34 12.69
CA GLY A 124 8.48 -4.42 13.69
C GLY A 124 7.99 -4.91 15.04
N THR A 125 8.78 -4.69 16.08
CA THR A 125 8.31 -4.86 17.46
C THR A 125 7.41 -3.69 17.85
N PRO A 126 6.50 -3.85 18.82
CA PRO A 126 5.70 -2.72 19.31
C PRO A 126 6.56 -1.52 19.75
N ALA A 127 7.63 -1.78 20.47
CA ALA A 127 8.54 -0.74 20.97
C ALA A 127 9.23 0.05 19.84
N ASP A 128 9.65 -0.65 18.76
CA ASP A 128 10.27 0.02 17.60
C ASP A 128 9.26 0.88 16.84
N ILE A 129 8.00 0.40 16.73
CA ILE A 129 6.92 1.16 16.08
C ILE A 129 6.61 2.43 16.89
N ASP A 130 6.46 2.32 18.20
CA ASP A 130 6.17 3.44 19.09
C ASP A 130 7.32 4.45 19.05
N ALA A 131 8.57 3.98 19.15
CA ALA A 131 9.75 4.83 19.06
C ALA A 131 9.89 5.55 17.70
N ALA A 132 9.49 4.92 16.60
CA ALA A 132 9.50 5.54 15.29
C ALA A 132 8.47 6.67 15.17
N VAL A 133 7.27 6.48 15.74
CA VAL A 133 6.23 7.51 15.75
C VAL A 133 6.63 8.70 16.61
N GLU A 134 7.26 8.46 17.77
CA GLU A 134 7.76 9.51 18.66
C GLU A 134 8.95 10.28 18.08
N ALA A 135 9.79 9.60 17.29
CA ALA A 135 11.00 10.17 16.71
C ALA A 135 10.80 10.77 15.31
N LEU A 136 9.56 10.97 14.88
CA LEU A 136 9.31 11.65 13.62
C LEU A 136 9.96 13.03 13.58
N PRO A 137 10.58 13.42 12.46
CA PRO A 137 11.20 14.74 12.32
C PRO A 137 10.20 15.88 12.57
N ALA A 138 10.69 17.01 13.05
CA ALA A 138 9.88 18.21 13.18
C ALA A 138 9.20 18.54 11.85
N GLY A 139 7.89 18.84 11.91
CA GLY A 139 7.03 19.05 10.73
C GLY A 139 6.39 17.78 10.16
N MET A 140 6.57 16.65 10.86
CA MET A 140 5.82 15.43 10.58
C MET A 140 5.01 14.98 11.79
N ARG A 141 3.82 14.46 11.56
CA ARG A 141 2.96 13.85 12.58
C ARG A 141 2.33 12.59 12.01
N ALA A 142 2.25 11.53 12.79
CA ALA A 142 1.59 10.32 12.37
C ALA A 142 0.28 10.12 13.12
N THR A 143 -0.75 9.68 12.39
CA THR A 143 -1.99 9.13 12.93
C THR A 143 -1.99 7.64 12.67
N VAL A 144 -2.21 6.84 13.71
CA VAL A 144 -2.30 5.38 13.58
C VAL A 144 -3.69 5.01 13.08
N GLU A 145 -3.77 4.46 11.86
CA GLU A 145 -5.04 4.00 11.26
C GLU A 145 -5.41 2.58 11.72
N SER A 146 -4.41 1.72 11.87
CA SER A 146 -4.63 0.35 12.38
C SER A 146 -3.32 -0.29 12.87
N VAL A 147 -3.45 -1.17 13.87
CA VAL A 147 -2.35 -2.00 14.41
C VAL A 147 -2.85 -3.43 14.55
N GLY A 148 -1.98 -4.40 14.27
CA GLY A 148 -2.32 -5.80 14.45
C GLY A 148 -1.10 -6.73 14.37
N PRO A 149 -1.30 -8.05 14.61
CA PRO A 149 -0.24 -9.02 14.40
C PRO A 149 0.13 -9.08 12.91
N TYR A 150 1.43 -9.02 12.61
CA TYR A 150 1.90 -9.21 11.24
C TYR A 150 1.86 -10.69 10.89
N ARG A 151 0.91 -11.06 10.06
CA ARG A 151 0.77 -12.42 9.51
C ARG A 151 0.99 -12.36 8.01
N ARG A 152 1.74 -13.29 7.47
CA ARG A 152 2.09 -13.37 6.05
C ARG A 152 0.89 -13.32 5.08
N ARG A 153 -0.33 -13.64 5.57
CA ARG A 153 -1.59 -13.56 4.79
C ARG A 153 -2.29 -12.21 4.84
N ALA A 154 -1.80 -11.27 5.64
CA ALA A 154 -2.36 -9.93 5.80
C ALA A 154 -1.39 -8.88 5.25
N GLY A 155 -0.98 -8.99 3.99
CA GLY A 155 -0.32 -7.89 3.30
C GLY A 155 -1.20 -6.63 3.32
N PRO A 156 -0.61 -5.43 3.23
CA PRO A 156 -1.35 -4.15 3.27
C PRO A 156 -2.46 -4.05 2.21
N SER A 157 -2.40 -4.90 1.19
CA SER A 157 -3.33 -4.96 0.06
C SER A 157 -4.28 -6.16 0.08
N GLY A 158 -4.27 -7.02 1.11
CA GLY A 158 -5.18 -8.17 1.22
C GLY A 158 -6.65 -7.74 1.31
N PRO A 159 -7.62 -8.53 0.81
CA PRO A 159 -9.04 -8.23 0.99
C PRO A 159 -9.38 -8.13 2.48
N ARG A 160 -10.09 -7.07 2.85
CA ARG A 160 -10.54 -6.86 4.22
C ARG A 160 -11.80 -7.71 4.49
N LEU A 161 -11.65 -9.02 4.42
CA LEU A 161 -12.67 -9.91 4.93
C LEU A 161 -12.66 -9.90 6.46
N THR A 162 -13.81 -9.91 7.08
CA THR A 162 -13.92 -10.22 8.51
C THR A 162 -13.45 -11.65 8.77
N ASP A 163 -13.12 -11.99 10.02
CA ASP A 163 -12.67 -13.34 10.34
C ASP A 163 -13.72 -14.38 9.95
N ARG A 164 -15.00 -14.14 10.22
CA ARG A 164 -16.10 -15.00 9.80
C ARG A 164 -16.26 -15.15 8.28
N GLN A 165 -16.06 -14.06 7.54
CA GLN A 165 -16.06 -14.12 6.09
C GLN A 165 -14.87 -14.92 5.55
N ARG A 166 -13.72 -14.80 6.19
CA ARG A 166 -12.50 -15.54 5.82
C ARG A 166 -12.66 -17.03 6.10
N GLU A 167 -13.22 -17.38 7.26
CA GLU A 167 -13.55 -18.75 7.61
C GLU A 167 -14.52 -19.37 6.61
N ALA A 168 -15.55 -18.63 6.21
CA ALA A 168 -16.52 -19.09 5.22
C ALA A 168 -15.89 -19.34 3.83
N VAL A 169 -15.03 -18.43 3.36
CA VAL A 169 -14.31 -18.62 2.09
C VAL A 169 -13.34 -19.80 2.17
N ALA A 170 -12.63 -19.96 3.28
CA ALA A 170 -11.73 -21.09 3.47
C ALA A 170 -12.49 -22.42 3.42
N ALA A 171 -13.57 -22.55 4.17
CA ALA A 171 -14.42 -23.74 4.15
C ALA A 171 -15.00 -24.02 2.76
N ALA A 172 -15.38 -22.97 2.03
CA ALA A 172 -15.91 -23.09 0.66
C ALA A 172 -14.84 -23.58 -0.33
N VAL A 173 -13.59 -23.13 -0.19
CA VAL A 173 -12.47 -23.65 -0.99
C VAL A 173 -12.18 -25.10 -0.63
N ASP A 174 -12.12 -25.42 0.65
CA ASP A 174 -11.76 -26.76 1.16
C ASP A 174 -12.80 -27.83 0.75
N CYS A 175 -14.09 -27.45 0.65
CA CYS A 175 -15.14 -28.40 0.22
C CYS A 175 -15.39 -28.40 -1.31
N GLY A 176 -14.61 -27.67 -2.09
CA GLY A 176 -14.79 -27.62 -3.55
C GLY A 176 -16.00 -26.81 -4.04
N TYR A 177 -16.52 -25.88 -3.21
CA TYR A 177 -17.64 -25.01 -3.60
C TYR A 177 -17.31 -24.13 -4.81
N TYR A 178 -16.05 -23.73 -4.97
CA TYR A 178 -15.57 -22.91 -6.08
C TYR A 178 -14.91 -23.71 -7.20
N ASP A 179 -14.92 -25.03 -7.14
CA ASP A 179 -14.33 -25.88 -8.18
C ASP A 179 -15.18 -25.94 -9.44
N SER A 180 -14.57 -26.31 -10.55
CA SER A 180 -15.25 -26.50 -11.83
C SER A 180 -14.87 -27.86 -12.42
N PRO A 181 -15.78 -28.87 -12.41
CA PRO A 181 -17.14 -28.81 -11.89
C PRO A 181 -17.21 -28.62 -10.38
N ARG A 182 -18.29 -27.98 -9.88
CA ARG A 182 -18.49 -27.76 -8.45
C ARG A 182 -18.67 -29.09 -7.70
N GLU A 183 -17.91 -29.30 -6.64
CA GLU A 183 -17.97 -30.51 -5.81
C GLU A 183 -18.71 -30.26 -4.49
N GLY A 184 -18.59 -29.06 -3.90
CA GLY A 184 -19.23 -28.68 -2.64
C GLY A 184 -20.47 -27.82 -2.78
N THR A 185 -21.28 -27.78 -1.72
CA THR A 185 -22.51 -26.96 -1.62
C THR A 185 -22.42 -25.97 -0.46
N VAL A 186 -23.35 -25.00 -0.42
CA VAL A 186 -23.50 -24.09 0.73
C VAL A 186 -23.80 -24.86 2.02
N ALA A 187 -24.47 -26.00 1.92
CA ALA A 187 -24.74 -26.84 3.08
C ALA A 187 -23.44 -27.45 3.68
N ASP A 188 -22.50 -27.82 2.82
CA ASP A 188 -21.19 -28.33 3.28
C ASP A 188 -20.37 -27.25 3.97
N VAL A 189 -20.40 -26.01 3.43
CA VAL A 189 -19.78 -24.86 4.08
C VAL A 189 -20.43 -24.58 5.44
N ALA A 190 -21.74 -24.64 5.51
CA ALA A 190 -22.50 -24.40 6.74
C ALA A 190 -22.16 -25.46 7.80
N ALA A 191 -22.06 -26.73 7.40
CA ALA A 191 -21.66 -27.83 8.28
C ALA A 191 -20.22 -27.64 8.81
N ALA A 192 -19.29 -27.26 7.95
CA ALA A 192 -17.90 -26.99 8.34
C ALA A 192 -17.74 -25.83 9.34
N LEU A 193 -18.66 -24.87 9.31
CA LEU A 193 -18.65 -23.68 10.18
C LEU A 193 -19.55 -23.83 11.43
N ASP A 194 -20.31 -24.91 11.52
CA ASP A 194 -21.35 -25.12 12.55
C ASP A 194 -22.36 -23.94 12.61
N VAL A 195 -22.91 -23.57 11.43
CA VAL A 195 -23.91 -22.50 11.28
C VAL A 195 -25.06 -22.94 10.38
N ALA A 196 -26.17 -22.19 10.38
CA ALA A 196 -27.26 -22.39 9.43
C ALA A 196 -26.82 -22.10 7.97
N PRO A 197 -27.36 -22.84 6.96
CA PRO A 197 -27.02 -22.59 5.54
C PRO A 197 -27.22 -21.15 5.09
N GLY A 198 -28.27 -20.47 5.57
CA GLY A 198 -28.52 -19.05 5.28
C GLY A 198 -27.42 -18.14 5.82
N THR A 199 -26.85 -18.45 6.98
CA THR A 199 -25.75 -17.68 7.59
C THR A 199 -24.47 -17.87 6.78
N ALA A 200 -24.15 -19.11 6.39
CA ALA A 200 -22.99 -19.42 5.54
C ALA A 200 -23.11 -18.70 4.18
N ALA A 201 -24.28 -18.77 3.54
CA ALA A 201 -24.55 -18.06 2.28
C ALA A 201 -24.34 -16.56 2.40
N GLU A 202 -24.78 -15.95 3.51
CA GLU A 202 -24.60 -14.51 3.74
C GLU A 202 -23.13 -14.14 3.92
N HIS A 203 -22.36 -14.91 4.68
CA HIS A 203 -20.93 -14.69 4.84
C HIS A 203 -20.18 -14.82 3.51
N LEU A 204 -20.48 -15.84 2.69
CA LEU A 204 -19.91 -16.02 1.36
C LEU A 204 -20.27 -14.83 0.45
N ARG A 205 -21.53 -14.48 0.33
CA ARG A 205 -21.98 -13.37 -0.52
C ARG A 205 -21.28 -12.04 -0.16
N LYS A 206 -21.13 -11.74 1.15
CA LYS A 206 -20.42 -10.53 1.60
C LYS A 206 -18.92 -10.60 1.31
N ALA A 207 -18.32 -11.76 1.47
CA ALA A 207 -16.92 -12.00 1.13
C ALA A 207 -16.68 -11.86 -0.37
N GLU A 208 -17.47 -12.54 -1.19
CA GLU A 208 -17.43 -12.47 -2.65
C GLU A 208 -17.60 -11.03 -3.15
N ALA A 209 -18.60 -10.32 -2.65
CA ALA A 209 -18.80 -8.90 -3.00
C ALA A 209 -17.60 -8.03 -2.66
N THR A 210 -16.86 -8.34 -1.59
CA THR A 210 -15.64 -7.62 -1.20
C THR A 210 -14.48 -7.99 -2.12
N LEU A 211 -14.33 -9.27 -2.45
CA LEU A 211 -13.27 -9.77 -3.32
C LEU A 211 -13.47 -9.29 -4.76
N MET A 212 -14.71 -9.37 -5.29
CA MET A 212 -15.00 -8.96 -6.66
C MET A 212 -14.85 -7.46 -6.87
N ARG A 213 -15.37 -6.64 -5.95
CA ARG A 213 -15.12 -5.18 -6.04
C ARG A 213 -13.65 -4.86 -6.09
N ARG A 214 -12.83 -5.63 -5.39
CA ARG A 214 -11.39 -5.44 -5.39
C ARG A 214 -10.72 -5.96 -6.66
N ALA A 215 -11.16 -7.10 -7.18
CA ALA A 215 -10.66 -7.62 -8.44
C ALA A 215 -10.95 -6.67 -9.61
N VAL A 216 -12.12 -6.04 -9.61
CA VAL A 216 -12.53 -5.07 -10.63
C VAL A 216 -12.00 -3.66 -10.31
N GLY A 217 -12.05 -3.24 -9.04
CA GLY A 217 -11.55 -1.93 -8.57
C GLY A 217 -10.05 -1.92 -8.22
N GLY A 218 -9.41 -3.07 -8.13
CA GLY A 218 -7.96 -3.20 -7.86
C GLY A 218 -7.07 -2.72 -9.01
N ALA A 219 -7.66 -2.50 -10.17
CA ALA A 219 -7.04 -1.66 -11.22
C ALA A 219 -7.06 -0.17 -10.82
N THR A 220 -7.87 0.22 -9.81
CA THR A 220 -8.07 1.61 -9.40
C THR A 220 -7.37 1.97 -8.09
N ASP A 221 -7.05 0.98 -7.21
CA ASP A 221 -6.53 1.20 -5.84
C ASP A 221 -5.22 0.46 -5.51
N ALA A 222 -4.60 -0.23 -6.45
CA ALA A 222 -3.30 -0.87 -6.24
C ALA A 222 -2.16 -0.01 -6.81
#